data_7418f23111db632247d4460dc7499de1
#
_entry.id   7418f23111db632247d4460dc7499de1
#
_cell.length_a   1.000
_cell.length_b   1.000
_cell.length_c   1.000
_cell.angle_alpha   90.00
_cell.angle_beta   90.00
_cell.angle_gamma   90.00
#
_symmetry.space_group_name_H-M   'P 1'
#
loop_
_entity.id
_entity.type
_entity.pdbx_description
1 polymer ?
#
loop_
_entity_poly.entity_id
_entity_poly.type
_entity_poly.pdbx_seq_one_letter_code
_entity_poly.pdbx_strand_id
1 'polypeptide(L)'
;MAVFLAVCCDKEDRKNTYANQEAQIDNYVSSLSSDYTVVYNGGVVRVILEEGSADAVRSGDSLYFHYSGYVFSGGKGALFATNDAAVAEAAGFITDGKAFGTKFGHSAMLEGLKKGLDGVREGERCYIIFSARYGYGNQTMQALPKLTPLFFEIKIDKIVRN
;
A
#
# COMPACT_ATOMS: atom_id res chain seq x y z
N MET A 1 -26.67 25.65 -19.67
CA MET A 1 -26.23 24.42 -20.35
C MET A 1 -24.70 24.27 -20.39
N ALA A 2 -23.99 24.71 -19.39
CA ALA A 2 -22.50 24.67 -19.32
C ALA A 2 -21.91 23.78 -18.22
N VAL A 3 -22.75 23.05 -17.46
CA VAL A 3 -22.31 22.25 -16.29
C VAL A 3 -21.92 20.82 -16.66
N PHE A 4 -22.31 20.31 -17.81
CA PHE A 4 -22.05 18.93 -18.22
C PHE A 4 -20.65 18.68 -18.80
N LEU A 5 -19.95 19.70 -19.30
CA LEU A 5 -18.62 19.55 -19.91
C LEU A 5 -17.49 19.47 -18.86
N ALA A 6 -17.64 20.15 -17.70
CA ALA A 6 -16.63 20.15 -16.66
C ALA A 6 -16.49 18.78 -15.95
N VAL A 7 -17.57 18.03 -15.82
CA VAL A 7 -17.58 16.70 -15.15
C VAL A 7 -16.92 15.61 -16.01
N CYS A 8 -16.96 15.72 -17.32
CA CYS A 8 -16.29 14.77 -18.22
C CYS A 8 -14.77 14.95 -18.22
N CYS A 9 -14.27 16.19 -18.26
CA CYS A 9 -12.83 16.47 -18.21
C CYS A 9 -12.21 15.99 -16.90
N ASP A 10 -12.89 16.21 -15.79
CA ASP A 10 -12.40 15.83 -14.45
C ASP A 10 -12.26 14.30 -14.26
N LYS A 11 -13.11 13.52 -14.89
CA LYS A 11 -13.03 12.05 -14.88
C LYS A 11 -11.90 11.53 -15.78
N GLU A 12 -11.74 12.11 -16.94
CA GLU A 12 -10.69 11.75 -17.90
C GLU A 12 -9.30 12.09 -17.31
N ASP A 13 -9.14 13.27 -16.73
CA ASP A 13 -7.89 13.71 -16.11
C ASP A 13 -7.48 12.81 -14.93
N ARG A 14 -8.43 12.38 -14.09
CA ARG A 14 -8.16 11.42 -13.02
C ARG A 14 -7.74 10.05 -13.54
N LYS A 15 -8.40 9.58 -14.60
CA LYS A 15 -8.07 8.30 -15.22
C LYS A 15 -6.65 8.31 -15.78
N ASN A 16 -6.27 9.41 -16.44
CA ASN A 16 -4.91 9.61 -16.94
C ASN A 16 -3.90 9.70 -15.79
N THR A 17 -4.23 10.37 -14.68
CA THR A 17 -3.38 10.45 -13.50
C THR A 17 -3.13 9.07 -12.91
N TYR A 18 -4.14 8.24 -12.74
CA TYR A 18 -3.97 6.87 -12.23
C TYR A 18 -3.10 6.02 -13.16
N ALA A 19 -3.33 6.10 -14.47
CA ALA A 19 -2.53 5.36 -15.45
C ALA A 19 -1.06 5.80 -15.43
N ASN A 20 -0.78 7.10 -15.31
CA ASN A 20 0.57 7.62 -15.17
C ASN A 20 1.25 7.16 -13.88
N GLN A 21 0.54 7.15 -12.76
CA GLN A 21 1.06 6.65 -11.49
C GLN A 21 1.39 5.15 -11.58
N GLU A 22 0.52 4.36 -12.18
CA GLU A 22 0.74 2.92 -12.38
C GLU A 22 1.97 2.66 -13.27
N ALA A 23 2.15 3.43 -14.35
CA ALA A 23 3.35 3.35 -15.18
C ALA A 23 4.64 3.74 -14.43
N GLN A 24 4.59 4.76 -13.57
CA GLN A 24 5.73 5.15 -12.73
C GLN A 24 6.06 4.07 -11.68
N ILE A 25 5.05 3.42 -11.13
CA ILE A 25 5.23 2.29 -10.20
C ILE A 25 5.90 1.11 -10.92
N ASP A 26 5.44 0.75 -12.12
CA ASP A 26 6.03 -0.31 -12.92
C ASP A 26 7.51 -0.02 -13.28
N ASN A 27 7.81 1.22 -13.63
CA ASN A 27 9.20 1.65 -13.88
C ASN A 27 10.09 1.53 -12.64
N TYR A 28 9.58 1.94 -11.47
CA TYR A 28 10.29 1.80 -10.21
C TYR A 28 10.55 0.33 -9.87
N VAL A 29 9.52 -0.52 -9.95
CA VAL A 29 9.63 -1.96 -9.66
C VAL A 29 10.62 -2.63 -10.61
N SER A 30 10.61 -2.27 -11.89
CA SER A 30 11.55 -2.78 -12.88
C SER A 30 13.00 -2.35 -12.61
N SER A 31 13.22 -1.29 -11.84
CA SER A 31 14.56 -0.82 -11.45
C SER A 31 15.12 -1.54 -10.21
N LEU A 32 14.27 -2.30 -9.49
CA LEU A 32 14.68 -3.06 -8.33
C LEU A 32 15.50 -4.30 -8.72
N SER A 33 16.17 -4.89 -7.74
CA SER A 33 16.93 -6.13 -7.95
C SER A 33 16.05 -7.25 -8.50
N SER A 34 16.58 -8.01 -9.47
CA SER A 34 15.93 -9.22 -9.99
C SER A 34 15.81 -10.35 -8.96
N ASP A 35 16.46 -10.21 -7.79
CA ASP A 35 16.40 -11.20 -6.71
C ASP A 35 15.07 -11.13 -5.94
N TYR A 36 14.30 -10.06 -6.12
CA TYR A 36 13.00 -9.92 -5.48
C TYR A 36 11.89 -10.58 -6.28
N THR A 37 11.00 -11.26 -5.60
CA THR A 37 9.76 -11.77 -6.18
C THR A 37 8.74 -10.64 -6.27
N VAL A 38 8.18 -10.42 -7.46
CA VAL A 38 7.18 -9.39 -7.71
C VAL A 38 5.83 -10.04 -8.02
N VAL A 39 4.80 -9.64 -7.28
CA VAL A 39 3.42 -10.13 -7.44
C VAL A 39 2.52 -8.96 -7.82
N TYR A 40 1.78 -9.12 -8.92
CA TYR A 40 0.78 -8.17 -9.38
C TYR A 40 -0.62 -8.68 -9.05
N ASN A 41 -1.44 -7.85 -8.40
CA ASN A 41 -2.84 -8.15 -8.11
C ASN A 41 -3.73 -6.96 -8.45
N GLY A 42 -4.32 -6.97 -9.65
CA GLY A 42 -5.31 -5.99 -10.08
C GLY A 42 -4.84 -4.52 -9.99
N GLY A 43 -3.62 -4.22 -10.43
CA GLY A 43 -3.03 -2.88 -10.43
C GLY A 43 -2.30 -2.51 -9.14
N VAL A 44 -2.22 -3.43 -8.19
CA VAL A 44 -1.38 -3.31 -6.98
C VAL A 44 -0.17 -4.19 -7.11
N VAL A 45 0.99 -3.70 -6.71
CA VAL A 45 2.25 -4.43 -6.79
C VAL A 45 2.73 -4.77 -5.39
N ARG A 46 3.08 -6.04 -5.15
CA ARG A 46 3.82 -6.49 -3.97
C ARG A 46 5.20 -6.95 -4.37
N VAL A 47 6.22 -6.35 -3.78
CA VAL A 47 7.63 -6.75 -3.93
C VAL A 47 8.05 -7.46 -2.66
N ILE A 48 8.33 -8.75 -2.74
CA ILE A 48 8.73 -9.57 -1.60
C ILE A 48 10.23 -9.42 -1.40
N LEU A 49 10.62 -8.86 -0.26
CA LEU A 49 12.02 -8.65 0.14
C LEU A 49 12.56 -9.86 0.91
N GLU A 50 11.72 -10.43 1.76
CA GLU A 50 12.02 -11.63 2.54
C GLU A 50 10.78 -12.53 2.50
N GLU A 51 10.99 -13.76 2.07
CA GLU A 51 9.93 -14.76 2.00
C GLU A 51 9.43 -15.11 3.40
N GLY A 52 8.13 -15.20 3.56
CA GLY A 52 7.53 -15.72 4.77
C GLY A 52 7.53 -17.24 4.81
N SER A 53 7.19 -17.77 5.96
CA SER A 53 7.05 -19.21 6.21
C SER A 53 5.59 -19.64 6.21
N ALA A 54 5.35 -20.92 6.19
CA ALA A 54 4.03 -21.54 6.32
C ALA A 54 3.04 -21.18 5.20
N ASP A 55 1.76 -21.39 5.48
CA ASP A 55 0.68 -21.16 4.53
C ASP A 55 0.35 -19.68 4.35
N ALA A 56 -0.04 -19.30 3.15
CA ALA A 56 -0.54 -17.98 2.86
C ALA A 56 -1.82 -17.64 3.66
N VAL A 57 -2.03 -16.35 3.90
CA VAL A 57 -3.25 -15.84 4.53
C VAL A 57 -4.50 -16.28 3.77
N ARG A 58 -5.57 -16.56 4.49
CA ARG A 58 -6.89 -16.91 3.96
C ARG A 58 -7.95 -15.91 4.43
N SER A 59 -9.02 -15.82 3.68
CA SER A 59 -10.16 -14.97 4.08
C SER A 59 -10.65 -15.34 5.48
N GLY A 60 -10.78 -14.32 6.34
CA GLY A 60 -11.22 -14.47 7.72
C GLY A 60 -10.08 -14.68 8.73
N ASP A 61 -8.86 -14.98 8.30
CA ASP A 61 -7.70 -15.03 9.19
C ASP A 61 -7.44 -13.68 9.82
N SER A 62 -6.85 -13.65 11.01
CA SER A 62 -6.38 -12.42 11.65
C SER A 62 -4.92 -12.19 11.32
N LEU A 63 -4.63 -10.99 10.78
CA LEU A 63 -3.29 -10.52 10.47
C LEU A 63 -2.79 -9.57 11.54
N TYR A 64 -1.53 -9.73 11.93
CA TYR A 64 -0.79 -8.80 12.78
C TYR A 64 0.48 -8.39 12.05
N PHE A 65 0.68 -7.10 11.86
CA PHE A 65 1.80 -6.59 11.08
C PHE A 65 2.28 -5.20 11.51
N HIS A 66 3.55 -4.94 11.26
CA HIS A 66 4.11 -3.59 11.29
C HIS A 66 4.11 -2.99 9.90
N TYR A 67 3.90 -1.68 9.82
CA TYR A 67 3.90 -0.96 8.56
C TYR A 67 4.54 0.43 8.69
N SER A 68 5.08 0.90 7.58
CA SER A 68 5.43 2.30 7.37
C SER A 68 4.89 2.73 6.01
N GLY A 69 4.04 3.76 6.02
CA GLY A 69 3.38 4.30 4.84
C GLY A 69 4.04 5.58 4.36
N TYR A 70 4.38 5.59 3.09
CA TYR A 70 5.04 6.71 2.41
C TYR A 70 4.22 7.16 1.21
N VAL A 71 4.35 8.41 0.84
CA VAL A 71 3.97 8.87 -0.49
C VAL A 71 4.90 8.20 -1.50
N PHE A 72 4.34 7.61 -2.56
CA PHE A 72 5.18 7.14 -3.66
C PHE A 72 5.66 8.33 -4.50
N SER A 73 6.97 8.46 -4.63
CA SER A 73 7.62 9.53 -5.40
C SER A 73 8.82 8.96 -6.17
N GLY A 74 8.56 8.02 -7.10
CA GLY A 74 9.62 7.25 -7.75
C GLY A 74 10.34 6.29 -6.80
N GLY A 75 9.69 5.93 -5.69
CA GLY A 75 10.17 5.13 -4.57
C GLY A 75 9.56 5.62 -3.27
N LYS A 76 10.21 5.37 -2.14
CA LYS A 76 9.79 5.89 -0.84
C LYS A 76 9.95 7.41 -0.81
N GLY A 77 8.86 8.14 -0.72
CA GLY A 77 8.84 9.57 -0.50
C GLY A 77 8.65 9.93 0.97
N ALA A 78 7.79 10.94 1.25
CA ALA A 78 7.52 11.39 2.61
C ALA A 78 6.74 10.32 3.41
N LEU A 79 7.20 10.02 4.63
CA LEU A 79 6.50 9.18 5.59
C LEU A 79 5.23 9.91 6.07
N PHE A 80 4.08 9.23 6.06
CA PHE A 80 2.83 9.80 6.58
C PHE A 80 2.23 9.01 7.74
N ALA A 81 2.58 7.75 7.91
CA ALA A 81 2.09 6.91 9.00
C ALA A 81 3.03 5.73 9.26
N THR A 82 3.18 5.34 10.52
CA THR A 82 3.94 4.13 10.89
C THR A 82 3.50 3.64 12.26
N ASN A 83 3.55 2.33 12.48
CA ASN A 83 3.52 1.71 13.80
C ASN A 83 4.85 1.04 14.16
N ASP A 84 5.86 1.15 13.32
CA ASP A 84 7.23 0.71 13.65
C ASP A 84 7.89 1.73 14.57
N ALA A 85 8.31 1.28 15.76
CA ALA A 85 8.86 2.15 16.79
C ALA A 85 10.17 2.84 16.35
N ALA A 86 11.05 2.13 15.65
CA ALA A 86 12.33 2.68 15.21
C ALA A 86 12.14 3.73 14.09
N VAL A 87 11.24 3.47 13.16
CA VAL A 87 10.88 4.42 12.09
C VAL A 87 10.21 5.66 12.67
N ALA A 88 9.29 5.47 13.63
CA ALA A 88 8.60 6.56 14.30
C ALA A 88 9.57 7.46 15.07
N GLU A 89 10.49 6.88 15.85
CA GLU A 89 11.49 7.62 16.61
C GLU A 89 12.39 8.46 15.68
N ALA A 90 12.89 7.85 14.60
CA ALA A 90 13.75 8.54 13.64
C ALA A 90 13.05 9.71 12.92
N ALA A 91 11.73 9.62 12.72
CA ALA A 91 10.93 10.61 11.98
C ALA A 91 10.15 11.58 12.89
N GLY A 92 10.22 11.43 14.21
CA GLY A 92 9.47 12.26 15.16
C GLY A 92 7.97 11.94 15.22
N PHE A 93 7.57 10.73 14.85
CA PHE A 93 6.19 10.24 14.97
C PHE A 93 5.97 9.61 16.36
N ILE A 94 4.72 9.59 16.80
CA ILE A 94 4.30 8.92 18.04
C ILE A 94 3.60 7.62 17.69
N THR A 95 4.09 6.51 18.26
CA THR A 95 3.47 5.20 18.17
C THR A 95 3.65 4.42 19.45
N ASP A 96 2.77 3.46 19.72
CA ASP A 96 2.96 2.48 20.81
C ASP A 96 3.84 1.29 20.38
N GLY A 97 4.28 1.27 19.13
CA GLY A 97 5.14 0.24 18.56
C GLY A 97 4.50 -1.14 18.45
N LYS A 98 3.18 -1.24 18.60
CA LYS A 98 2.47 -2.52 18.52
C LYS A 98 2.07 -2.85 17.10
N ALA A 99 2.09 -4.15 16.78
CA ALA A 99 1.56 -4.64 15.52
C ALA A 99 0.10 -4.26 15.35
N PHE A 100 -0.26 -3.81 14.16
CA PHE A 100 -1.65 -3.58 13.80
C PHE A 100 -2.34 -4.92 13.56
N GLY A 101 -3.43 -5.16 14.29
CA GLY A 101 -4.22 -6.37 14.18
C GLY A 101 -5.52 -6.13 13.43
N THR A 102 -5.80 -6.95 12.42
CA THR A 102 -7.06 -6.88 11.66
C THR A 102 -7.44 -8.23 11.05
N LYS A 103 -8.72 -8.41 10.76
CA LYS A 103 -9.14 -9.53 9.91
C LYS A 103 -8.79 -9.25 8.44
N PHE A 104 -8.20 -10.24 7.77
CA PHE A 104 -7.91 -10.12 6.36
C PHE A 104 -9.19 -9.92 5.55
N GLY A 105 -9.17 -8.92 4.66
CA GLY A 105 -10.33 -8.54 3.86
C GLY A 105 -11.34 -7.62 4.57
N HIS A 106 -11.02 -7.10 5.77
CA HIS A 106 -11.91 -6.18 6.49
C HIS A 106 -12.25 -4.95 5.64
N SER A 107 -13.51 -4.53 5.68
CA SER A 107 -14.04 -3.47 4.79
C SER A 107 -13.38 -2.09 4.98
N ALA A 108 -12.88 -1.79 6.19
CA ALA A 108 -12.20 -0.53 6.48
C ALA A 108 -10.75 -0.45 5.97
N MET A 109 -10.17 -1.57 5.51
CA MET A 109 -8.82 -1.57 4.95
C MET A 109 -8.82 -0.94 3.56
N LEU A 110 -7.79 -0.15 3.24
CA LEU A 110 -7.58 0.38 1.89
C LEU A 110 -7.58 -0.74 0.85
N GLU A 111 -8.19 -0.51 -0.28
CA GLU A 111 -8.29 -1.51 -1.35
C GLU A 111 -6.91 -1.99 -1.82
N GLY A 112 -5.95 -1.07 -1.92
CA GLY A 112 -4.56 -1.40 -2.26
C GLY A 112 -3.90 -2.33 -1.25
N LEU A 113 -4.18 -2.15 0.05
CA LEU A 113 -3.67 -3.05 1.08
C LEU A 113 -4.36 -4.41 1.06
N LYS A 114 -5.69 -4.48 0.82
CA LYS A 114 -6.38 -5.76 0.66
C LYS A 114 -5.78 -6.59 -0.47
N LYS A 115 -5.58 -5.97 -1.62
CA LYS A 115 -4.99 -6.62 -2.81
C LYS A 115 -3.52 -6.99 -2.59
N GLY A 116 -2.75 -6.09 -1.99
CA GLY A 116 -1.34 -6.29 -1.76
C GLY A 116 -1.03 -7.35 -0.70
N LEU A 117 -1.87 -7.46 0.33
CA LEU A 117 -1.75 -8.46 1.40
C LEU A 117 -2.32 -9.83 1.01
N ASP A 118 -2.96 -9.96 -0.15
CA ASP A 118 -3.46 -11.25 -0.61
C ASP A 118 -2.30 -12.20 -0.90
N GLY A 119 -2.32 -13.36 -0.24
CA GLY A 119 -1.27 -14.37 -0.35
C GLY A 119 -0.01 -14.11 0.48
N VAL A 120 0.02 -13.11 1.37
CA VAL A 120 1.17 -12.93 2.29
C VAL A 120 1.30 -14.10 3.26
N ARG A 121 2.50 -14.27 3.78
CA ARG A 121 2.87 -15.34 4.73
C ARG A 121 3.42 -14.75 6.02
N GLU A 122 3.32 -15.50 7.10
CA GLU A 122 3.93 -15.11 8.37
C GLU A 122 5.45 -14.93 8.22
N GLY A 123 5.99 -13.83 8.74
CA GLY A 123 7.40 -13.47 8.62
C GLY A 123 7.79 -12.76 7.32
N GLU A 124 6.88 -12.65 6.35
CA GLU A 124 7.15 -11.96 5.08
C GLU A 124 7.43 -10.48 5.30
N ARG A 125 8.45 -9.96 4.62
CA ARG A 125 8.68 -8.52 4.45
C ARG A 125 8.48 -8.14 3.00
N CYS A 126 7.70 -7.12 2.76
CA CYS A 126 7.38 -6.70 1.41
C CYS A 126 7.12 -5.20 1.31
N TYR A 127 7.23 -4.70 0.08
CA TYR A 127 6.62 -3.43 -0.30
C TYR A 127 5.26 -3.71 -0.93
N ILE A 128 4.28 -2.85 -0.64
CA ILE A 128 2.99 -2.82 -1.34
C ILE A 128 2.82 -1.41 -1.89
N ILE A 129 2.70 -1.31 -3.22
CA ILE A 129 2.70 -0.04 -3.94
C ILE A 129 1.48 0.03 -4.86
N PHE A 130 0.79 1.16 -4.83
CA PHE A 130 -0.41 1.34 -5.65
C PHE A 130 -0.71 2.81 -5.94
N SER A 131 -1.40 3.03 -7.06
CA SER A 131 -1.89 4.35 -7.44
C SER A 131 -2.97 4.84 -6.46
N ALA A 132 -3.26 6.14 -6.52
CA ALA A 132 -4.32 6.73 -5.71
C ALA A 132 -5.69 6.08 -5.93
N ARG A 133 -5.91 5.40 -7.07
CA ARG A 133 -7.11 4.61 -7.37
C ARG A 133 -7.44 3.61 -6.27
N TYR A 134 -6.42 2.96 -5.73
CA TYR A 134 -6.54 1.91 -4.70
C TYR A 134 -6.25 2.44 -3.29
N GLY A 135 -5.94 3.72 -3.17
CA GLY A 135 -5.74 4.44 -1.91
C GLY A 135 -6.93 5.34 -1.58
N TYR A 136 -6.66 6.61 -1.34
CA TYR A 136 -7.69 7.58 -0.97
C TYR A 136 -8.34 8.29 -2.17
N GLY A 137 -7.92 7.98 -3.40
CA GLY A 137 -8.52 8.52 -4.61
C GLY A 137 -8.47 10.05 -4.67
N ASN A 138 -9.60 10.65 -5.02
CA ASN A 138 -9.76 12.11 -5.11
C ASN A 138 -10.15 12.76 -3.77
N GLN A 139 -9.68 12.20 -2.65
CA GLN A 139 -9.93 12.74 -1.31
C GLN A 139 -8.62 13.19 -0.66
N THR A 140 -8.70 14.28 0.10
CA THR A 140 -7.61 14.69 0.99
C THR A 140 -7.75 13.96 2.32
N MET A 141 -6.68 13.32 2.78
CA MET A 141 -6.66 12.62 4.06
C MET A 141 -5.53 13.15 4.92
N GLN A 142 -5.86 13.82 6.02
CA GLN A 142 -4.88 14.44 6.91
C GLN A 142 -3.88 15.31 6.13
N ALA A 143 -2.60 14.94 6.14
CA ALA A 143 -1.54 15.62 5.40
C ALA A 143 -1.36 15.14 3.95
N LEU A 144 -2.13 14.12 3.49
CA LEU A 144 -2.04 13.59 2.14
C LEU A 144 -2.95 14.36 1.19
N PRO A 145 -2.41 14.97 0.12
CA PRO A 145 -3.20 15.59 -0.93
C PRO A 145 -4.11 14.59 -1.66
N LYS A 146 -5.05 15.09 -2.44
CA LYS A 146 -5.80 14.28 -3.41
C LYS A 146 -4.85 13.58 -4.37
N LEU A 147 -5.27 12.44 -4.86
CA LEU A 147 -4.58 11.69 -5.93
C LEU A 147 -3.13 11.31 -5.56
N THR A 148 -2.89 11.01 -4.29
CA THR A 148 -1.56 10.60 -3.80
C THR A 148 -1.37 9.08 -3.97
N PRO A 149 -0.39 8.64 -4.76
CA PRO A 149 -0.02 7.22 -4.82
C PRO A 149 0.75 6.83 -3.55
N LEU A 150 0.59 5.60 -3.09
CA LEU A 150 1.08 5.15 -1.81
C LEU A 150 2.08 4.01 -1.93
N PHE A 151 3.04 4.02 -1.01
CA PHE A 151 4.08 3.02 -0.85
C PHE A 151 4.08 2.54 0.61
N PHE A 152 3.81 1.28 0.85
CA PHE A 152 3.88 0.68 2.17
C PHE A 152 5.04 -0.29 2.27
N GLU A 153 5.84 -0.18 3.31
CA GLU A 153 6.74 -1.22 3.77
C GLU A 153 6.05 -1.98 4.89
N ILE A 154 5.95 -3.30 4.74
CA ILE A 154 5.18 -4.16 5.64
C ILE A 154 6.01 -5.34 6.09
N LYS A 155 5.88 -5.68 7.38
CA LYS A 155 6.38 -6.91 7.99
C LYS A 155 5.23 -7.65 8.64
N ILE A 156 4.96 -8.86 8.17
CA ILE A 156 3.93 -9.72 8.73
C ILE A 156 4.49 -10.42 9.98
N ASP A 157 3.98 -10.08 11.14
CA ASP A 157 4.44 -10.66 12.40
C ASP A 157 3.77 -11.99 12.70
N LYS A 158 2.45 -12.07 12.45
CA LYS A 158 1.65 -13.26 12.78
C LYS A 158 0.39 -13.37 11.93
N ILE A 159 0.05 -14.60 11.60
CA ILE A 159 -1.25 -14.97 11.01
C ILE A 159 -1.95 -15.96 11.93
N VAL A 160 -3.14 -15.61 12.41
CA VAL A 160 -3.97 -16.49 13.25
C VAL A 160 -5.13 -16.99 12.43
N ARG A 161 -5.21 -18.32 12.31
CA ARG A 161 -6.31 -19.01 11.64
C ARG A 161 -7.59 -18.89 12.46
N ASN A 162 -8.69 -18.58 11.78
CA ASN A 162 -10.04 -18.52 12.38
C ASN A 162 -10.97 -19.55 11.75
#